data_dbf096c8be2ecf9ec2c1a6016998b5ac
#
_entry.id   dbf096c8be2ecf9ec2c1a6016998b5ac
#
_cell.length_a   1.000
_cell.length_b   1.000
_cell.length_c   1.000
_cell.angle_alpha   90.00
_cell.angle_beta   90.00
_cell.angle_gamma   90.00
#
_symmetry.space_group_name_H-M   'P 1'
#
loop_
_entity.id
_entity.type
_entity.pdbx_description
1 polymer ?
#
loop_
_entity_poly.entity_id
_entity_poly.type
_entity_poly.pdbx_seq_one_letter_code
_entity_poly.pdbx_strand_id
1 'polypeptide(L)'
;MKKVLIIAGSPRKDGNSDLLARQFAKGAEEAGHEVETVYLREKELNYCKGCLVCLKKGECFQKDDANSLLPKMMEADVVCFSCPVYYYSVCGQMKVFLDRMNPLYDKMKDKDFYYMVTAQDEDRKQLDRAFDVFDGFADCFEDIRRCGRVYGGGADKKGDILSLPAMDEAYQMGLSVK
;
A
#
# COMPACT_ATOMS: atom_id res chain seq x y z
N MET A 1 3.25 15.52 -14.22
CA MET A 1 2.10 14.66 -13.86
C MET A 1 2.61 13.24 -13.72
N LYS A 2 2.41 12.61 -12.57
CA LYS A 2 2.78 11.21 -12.30
C LYS A 2 1.53 10.34 -12.21
N LYS A 3 1.69 9.03 -12.43
CA LYS A 3 0.68 8.01 -12.14
C LYS A 3 0.87 7.52 -10.71
N VAL A 4 -0.11 7.75 -9.86
CA VAL A 4 -0.12 7.38 -8.44
C VAL A 4 -1.08 6.21 -8.23
N LEU A 5 -0.57 5.09 -7.77
CA LEU A 5 -1.35 3.91 -7.41
C LEU A 5 -1.43 3.77 -5.89
N ILE A 6 -2.62 3.73 -5.34
CA ILE A 6 -2.84 3.49 -3.92
C ILE A 6 -3.36 2.06 -3.72
N ILE A 7 -2.66 1.28 -2.91
CA ILE A 7 -3.09 -0.07 -2.51
C ILE A 7 -3.69 0.01 -1.11
N ALA A 8 -5.02 -0.04 -1.03
CA ALA A 8 -5.77 0.04 0.21
C ALA A 8 -6.10 -1.37 0.74
N GLY A 9 -5.42 -1.78 1.82
CA GLY A 9 -5.51 -3.11 2.41
C GLY A 9 -6.63 -3.28 3.46
N SER A 10 -7.40 -2.22 3.77
CA SER A 10 -8.47 -2.33 4.77
C SER A 10 -9.53 -3.37 4.38
N PRO A 11 -9.88 -4.33 5.26
CA PRO A 11 -11.02 -5.21 5.05
C PRO A 11 -12.36 -4.51 5.27
N ARG A 12 -12.34 -3.32 5.92
CA ARG A 12 -13.55 -2.54 6.24
C ARG A 12 -13.69 -1.39 5.25
N LYS A 13 -14.81 -1.32 4.55
CA LYS A 13 -15.16 -0.12 3.78
C LYS A 13 -15.25 1.08 4.74
N ASP A 14 -14.62 2.20 4.37
CA ASP A 14 -14.50 3.41 5.19
C ASP A 14 -13.82 3.14 6.56
N GLY A 15 -12.91 2.18 6.63
CA GLY A 15 -12.04 1.97 7.78
C GLY A 15 -10.99 3.08 7.90
N ASN A 16 -10.31 3.15 9.06
CA ASN A 16 -9.35 4.22 9.35
C ASN A 16 -8.25 4.35 8.28
N SER A 17 -7.68 3.25 7.82
CA SER A 17 -6.68 3.28 6.75
C SER A 17 -7.25 3.62 5.37
N ASP A 18 -8.55 3.31 5.08
CA ASP A 18 -9.20 3.80 3.86
C ASP A 18 -9.35 5.32 3.87
N LEU A 19 -9.65 5.90 5.04
CA LEU A 19 -9.78 7.35 5.20
C LEU A 19 -8.44 8.05 4.97
N LEU A 20 -7.33 7.49 5.50
CA LEU A 20 -5.98 7.98 5.20
C LEU A 20 -5.65 7.88 3.71
N ALA A 21 -5.97 6.74 3.07
CA ALA A 21 -5.75 6.54 1.65
C ALA A 21 -6.44 7.62 0.80
N ARG A 22 -7.68 7.99 1.17
CA ARG A 22 -8.43 9.06 0.49
C ARG A 22 -7.82 10.44 0.71
N GLN A 23 -7.25 10.73 1.88
CA GLN A 23 -6.58 12.00 2.11
C GLN A 23 -5.30 12.12 1.29
N PHE A 24 -4.51 11.06 1.23
CA PHE A 24 -3.35 11.02 0.35
C PHE A 24 -3.77 11.19 -1.12
N ALA A 25 -4.81 10.48 -1.57
CA ALA A 25 -5.35 10.61 -2.92
C ALA A 25 -5.71 12.06 -3.24
N LYS A 26 -6.49 12.69 -2.34
CA LYS A 26 -6.91 14.09 -2.48
C LYS A 26 -5.70 15.03 -2.63
N GLY A 27 -4.69 14.89 -1.78
CA GLY A 27 -3.47 15.71 -1.87
C GLY A 27 -2.73 15.51 -3.20
N ALA A 28 -2.58 14.26 -3.66
CA ALA A 28 -1.91 13.94 -4.91
C ALA A 28 -2.69 14.44 -6.14
N GLU A 29 -4.02 14.36 -6.14
CA GLU A 29 -4.89 14.91 -7.18
C GLU A 29 -4.79 16.43 -7.25
N GLU A 30 -4.81 17.12 -6.09
CA GLU A 30 -4.64 18.57 -6.01
C GLU A 30 -3.23 19.03 -6.45
N ALA A 31 -2.21 18.17 -6.29
CA ALA A 31 -0.88 18.40 -6.84
C ALA A 31 -0.78 18.16 -8.37
N GLY A 32 -1.89 17.73 -9.01
CA GLY A 32 -1.99 17.56 -10.46
C GLY A 32 -1.54 16.18 -10.96
N HIS A 33 -1.60 15.13 -10.11
CA HIS A 33 -1.27 13.77 -10.49
C HIS A 33 -2.52 12.95 -10.85
N GLU A 34 -2.33 11.90 -11.66
CA GLU A 34 -3.36 10.89 -11.94
C GLU A 34 -3.35 9.85 -10.82
N VAL A 35 -4.47 9.68 -10.13
CA VAL A 35 -4.57 8.80 -8.95
C VAL A 35 -5.56 7.67 -9.19
N GLU A 36 -5.11 6.44 -8.96
CA GLU A 36 -5.95 5.25 -8.91
C GLU A 36 -5.85 4.60 -7.53
N THR A 37 -7.00 4.22 -6.94
CA THR A 37 -7.04 3.45 -5.69
C THR A 37 -7.57 2.05 -5.94
N VAL A 38 -6.79 1.05 -5.55
CA VAL A 38 -7.17 -0.36 -5.55
C VAL A 38 -7.51 -0.79 -4.12
N TYR A 39 -8.76 -1.17 -3.89
CA TYR A 39 -9.21 -1.71 -2.62
C TYR A 39 -9.08 -3.23 -2.62
N LEU A 40 -8.16 -3.79 -1.83
CA LEU A 40 -7.90 -5.24 -1.80
C LEU A 40 -9.11 -6.06 -1.34
N ARG A 41 -10.02 -5.49 -0.53
CA ARG A 41 -11.28 -6.13 -0.14
C ARG A 41 -12.23 -6.42 -1.30
N GLU A 42 -12.03 -5.76 -2.45
CA GLU A 42 -12.84 -5.89 -3.67
C GLU A 42 -12.17 -6.82 -4.69
N LYS A 43 -11.09 -7.49 -4.29
CA LYS A 43 -10.28 -8.36 -5.13
C LYS A 43 -10.28 -9.79 -4.61
N GLU A 44 -10.41 -10.72 -5.51
CA GLU A 44 -10.19 -12.13 -5.22
C GLU A 44 -8.69 -12.44 -5.35
N LEU A 45 -8.00 -12.59 -4.23
CA LEU A 45 -6.58 -12.90 -4.18
C LEU A 45 -6.36 -14.18 -3.37
N ASN A 46 -5.93 -15.24 -4.04
CA ASN A 46 -5.45 -16.44 -3.36
C ASN A 46 -4.01 -16.23 -2.87
N TYR A 47 -3.63 -16.89 -1.79
CA TYR A 47 -2.25 -16.85 -1.29
C TYR A 47 -1.25 -17.47 -2.28
N CYS A 48 -0.01 -16.98 -2.24
CA CYS A 48 1.07 -17.49 -3.08
C CYS A 48 1.40 -18.95 -2.73
N LYS A 49 1.56 -19.81 -3.75
CA LYS A 49 1.92 -21.23 -3.58
C LYS A 49 3.41 -21.49 -3.63
N GLY A 50 4.26 -20.47 -3.79
CA GLY A 50 5.71 -20.60 -3.84
C GLY A 50 6.25 -21.43 -5.00
N CYS A 51 5.48 -21.62 -6.07
CA CYS A 51 5.82 -22.52 -7.18
C CYS A 51 6.82 -21.95 -8.19
N LEU A 52 7.14 -20.65 -8.12
CA LEU A 52 8.09 -19.92 -8.96
C LEU A 52 7.80 -19.94 -10.48
N VAL A 53 6.65 -20.44 -10.91
CA VAL A 53 6.25 -20.47 -12.34
C VAL A 53 6.21 -19.05 -12.92
N CYS A 54 5.82 -18.08 -12.13
CA CYS A 54 5.70 -16.67 -12.54
C CYS A 54 7.04 -16.04 -12.93
N LEU A 55 8.17 -16.45 -12.36
CA LEU A 55 9.49 -15.95 -12.76
C LEU A 55 9.85 -16.29 -14.20
N LYS A 56 9.32 -17.43 -14.72
CA LYS A 56 9.53 -17.85 -16.11
C LYS A 56 8.48 -17.27 -17.06
N LYS A 57 7.22 -17.21 -16.62
CA LYS A 57 6.09 -16.80 -17.48
C LYS A 57 5.78 -15.30 -17.42
N GLY A 58 6.22 -14.59 -16.36
CA GLY A 58 5.90 -13.19 -16.14
C GLY A 58 4.51 -12.94 -15.55
N GLU A 59 3.73 -14.01 -15.30
CA GLU A 59 2.40 -13.97 -14.73
C GLU A 59 2.15 -15.17 -13.82
N CYS A 60 1.21 -15.05 -12.89
CA CYS A 60 0.83 -16.16 -12.02
C CYS A 60 -0.16 -17.10 -12.75
N PHE A 61 0.00 -18.41 -12.55
CA PHE A 61 -0.92 -19.40 -13.14
C PHE A 61 -2.30 -19.44 -12.45
N GLN A 62 -2.42 -18.90 -11.24
CA GLN A 62 -3.69 -18.83 -10.52
C GLN A 62 -4.61 -17.83 -11.22
N LYS A 63 -5.85 -18.25 -11.46
CA LYS A 63 -6.88 -17.44 -12.13
C LYS A 63 -7.63 -16.64 -11.08
N ASP A 64 -7.06 -15.52 -10.67
CA ASP A 64 -7.66 -14.55 -9.77
C ASP A 64 -7.20 -13.12 -10.14
N ASP A 65 -7.55 -12.11 -9.35
CA ASP A 65 -7.29 -10.72 -9.69
C ASP A 65 -5.81 -10.30 -9.63
N ALA A 66 -4.89 -11.14 -9.10
CA ALA A 66 -3.49 -10.75 -8.94
C ALA A 66 -2.82 -10.33 -10.25
N ASN A 67 -3.08 -11.08 -11.35
CA ASN A 67 -2.47 -10.76 -12.63
C ASN A 67 -2.95 -9.41 -13.20
N SER A 68 -4.17 -8.99 -12.88
CA SER A 68 -4.71 -7.69 -13.31
C SER A 68 -4.06 -6.50 -12.60
N LEU A 69 -3.41 -6.75 -11.45
CA LEU A 69 -2.73 -5.73 -10.64
C LEU A 69 -1.26 -5.54 -11.06
N LEU A 70 -0.66 -6.52 -11.73
CA LEU A 70 0.75 -6.44 -12.17
C LEU A 70 1.01 -5.24 -13.11
N PRO A 71 0.23 -5.01 -14.18
CA PRO A 71 0.45 -3.84 -15.05
C PRO A 71 0.26 -2.52 -14.31
N LYS A 72 -0.70 -2.42 -13.38
CA LYS A 72 -0.89 -1.21 -12.56
C LYS A 72 0.33 -0.89 -11.71
N MET A 73 0.93 -1.90 -11.06
CA MET A 73 2.17 -1.75 -10.30
C MET A 73 3.36 -1.35 -11.20
N MET A 74 3.41 -1.89 -12.42
CA MET A 74 4.47 -1.55 -13.38
C MET A 74 4.35 -0.12 -13.93
N GLU A 75 3.14 0.32 -14.26
CA GLU A 75 2.87 1.61 -14.87
C GLU A 75 2.90 2.78 -13.90
N ALA A 76 2.63 2.54 -12.60
CA ALA A 76 2.68 3.58 -11.60
C ALA A 76 4.10 4.12 -11.40
N ASP A 77 4.24 5.43 -11.32
CA ASP A 77 5.48 6.11 -10.90
C ASP A 77 5.59 6.10 -9.36
N VAL A 78 4.44 6.20 -8.71
CA VAL A 78 4.29 6.29 -7.25
C VAL A 78 3.34 5.21 -6.76
N VAL A 79 3.74 4.48 -5.71
CA VAL A 79 2.87 3.51 -5.05
C VAL A 79 2.73 3.87 -3.58
N CYS A 80 1.48 4.01 -3.12
CA CYS A 80 1.16 4.24 -1.73
C CYS A 80 0.46 3.01 -1.14
N PHE A 81 1.00 2.42 -0.08
CA PHE A 81 0.40 1.31 0.64
C PHE A 81 -0.29 1.84 1.90
N SER A 82 -1.57 1.51 2.07
CA SER A 82 -2.33 1.88 3.26
C SER A 82 -3.05 0.67 3.85
N CYS A 83 -2.78 0.33 5.12
CA CYS A 83 -3.43 -0.82 5.75
C CYS A 83 -3.56 -0.69 7.27
N PRO A 84 -4.52 -1.41 7.90
CA PRO A 84 -4.54 -1.56 9.35
C PRO A 84 -3.40 -2.47 9.81
N VAL A 85 -2.91 -2.21 11.02
CA VAL A 85 -1.96 -3.07 11.71
C VAL A 85 -2.72 -4.16 12.46
N TYR A 86 -2.39 -5.42 12.18
CA TYR A 86 -2.91 -6.58 12.88
C TYR A 86 -1.73 -7.37 13.45
N TYR A 87 -1.71 -7.59 14.77
CA TYR A 87 -0.60 -8.25 15.46
C TYR A 87 0.77 -7.65 15.12
N TYR A 88 0.84 -6.32 15.12
CA TYR A 88 2.04 -5.52 14.81
C TYR A 88 2.62 -5.76 13.41
N SER A 89 1.79 -6.21 12.47
CA SER A 89 2.18 -6.42 11.07
C SER A 89 1.13 -5.87 10.12
N VAL A 90 1.40 -5.89 8.83
CA VAL A 90 0.39 -5.58 7.81
C VAL A 90 -0.75 -6.57 7.87
N CYS A 91 -1.96 -6.16 7.49
CA CYS A 91 -3.12 -7.06 7.44
C CYS A 91 -2.91 -8.18 6.40
N GLY A 92 -3.62 -9.31 6.59
CA GLY A 92 -3.49 -10.49 5.74
C GLY A 92 -3.70 -10.21 4.26
N GLN A 93 -4.68 -9.40 3.88
CA GLN A 93 -4.95 -9.01 2.49
C GLN A 93 -3.74 -8.30 1.85
N MET A 94 -3.12 -7.37 2.60
CA MET A 94 -1.92 -6.69 2.13
C MET A 94 -0.75 -7.67 1.95
N LYS A 95 -0.53 -8.57 2.92
CA LYS A 95 0.55 -9.56 2.80
C LYS A 95 0.34 -10.51 1.63
N VAL A 96 -0.89 -10.99 1.41
CA VAL A 96 -1.24 -11.79 0.23
C VAL A 96 -0.94 -11.02 -1.06
N PHE A 97 -1.34 -9.74 -1.13
CA PHE A 97 -1.04 -8.89 -2.29
C PHE A 97 0.47 -8.80 -2.54
N LEU A 98 1.28 -8.47 -1.53
CA LEU A 98 2.74 -8.37 -1.67
C LEU A 98 3.37 -9.69 -2.17
N ASP A 99 2.96 -10.84 -1.61
CA ASP A 99 3.45 -12.15 -2.03
C ASP A 99 3.09 -12.49 -3.48
N ARG A 100 1.99 -11.93 -3.99
CA ARG A 100 1.52 -12.16 -5.36
C ARG A 100 2.18 -11.22 -6.38
N MET A 101 2.99 -10.23 -5.94
CA MET A 101 3.77 -9.36 -6.82
C MET A 101 5.10 -9.99 -7.27
N ASN A 102 5.37 -11.25 -6.91
CA ASN A 102 6.59 -11.97 -7.30
C ASN A 102 6.88 -12.01 -8.84
N PRO A 103 5.89 -11.96 -9.77
CA PRO A 103 6.16 -11.81 -11.21
C PRO A 103 6.92 -10.52 -11.59
N LEU A 104 6.96 -9.52 -10.69
CA LEU A 104 7.61 -8.23 -10.89
C LEU A 104 9.06 -8.19 -10.38
N TYR A 105 9.55 -9.25 -9.74
CA TYR A 105 10.81 -9.29 -8.98
C TYR A 105 12.01 -8.71 -9.73
N ASP A 106 12.21 -9.08 -11.00
CA ASP A 106 13.33 -8.59 -11.82
C ASP A 106 12.93 -7.49 -12.82
N LYS A 107 11.75 -6.88 -12.64
CA LYS A 107 11.16 -5.98 -13.65
C LYS A 107 10.80 -4.62 -13.10
N MET A 108 10.27 -4.57 -11.87
CA MET A 108 9.84 -3.32 -11.25
C MET A 108 11.04 -2.57 -10.69
N LYS A 109 11.17 -1.30 -11.06
CA LYS A 109 12.24 -0.42 -10.60
C LYS A 109 11.82 1.04 -10.70
N ASP A 110 12.65 1.92 -10.11
CA ASP A 110 12.54 3.37 -10.20
C ASP A 110 11.13 3.89 -9.81
N LYS A 111 10.73 3.62 -8.56
CA LYS A 111 9.44 4.07 -8.04
C LYS A 111 9.57 4.77 -6.68
N ASP A 112 8.62 5.66 -6.43
CA ASP A 112 8.44 6.32 -5.15
C ASP A 112 7.41 5.56 -4.31
N PHE A 113 7.82 5.05 -3.15
CA PHE A 113 6.93 4.34 -2.23
C PHE A 113 6.57 5.20 -1.02
N TYR A 114 5.29 5.21 -0.69
CA TYR A 114 4.71 5.86 0.48
C TYR A 114 3.93 4.84 1.31
N TYR A 115 3.96 4.98 2.62
CA TYR A 115 3.36 4.02 3.54
C TYR A 115 2.45 4.69 4.56
N MET A 116 1.28 4.13 4.80
CA MET A 116 0.36 4.57 5.85
C MET A 116 -0.17 3.37 6.61
N VAL A 117 -0.15 3.42 7.93
CA VAL A 117 -0.72 2.38 8.78
C VAL A 117 -1.64 2.97 9.83
N THR A 118 -2.65 2.20 10.25
CA THR A 118 -3.55 2.57 11.35
C THR A 118 -3.60 1.47 12.39
N ALA A 119 -3.62 1.84 13.67
CA ALA A 119 -3.68 0.92 14.78
C ALA A 119 -4.37 1.56 16.00
N GLN A 120 -4.84 0.72 16.93
CA GLN A 120 -5.22 1.17 18.26
C GLN A 120 -4.01 1.65 19.07
N ASP A 121 -2.89 0.94 18.95
CA ASP A 121 -1.63 1.28 19.62
C ASP A 121 -1.06 2.60 19.09
N GLU A 122 -0.59 3.46 19.99
CA GLU A 122 0.03 4.75 19.68
C GLU A 122 1.57 4.67 19.60
N ASP A 123 2.16 3.57 20.11
CA ASP A 123 3.62 3.41 20.12
C ASP A 123 4.17 3.22 18.71
N ARG A 124 4.83 4.25 18.21
CA ARG A 124 5.47 4.25 16.88
C ARG A 124 6.43 3.07 16.68
N LYS A 125 7.17 2.66 17.72
CA LYS A 125 8.09 1.52 17.64
C LYS A 125 7.37 0.21 17.33
N GLN A 126 6.14 0.05 17.83
CA GLN A 126 5.33 -1.11 17.50
C GLN A 126 4.78 -1.03 16.07
N LEU A 127 4.42 0.16 15.64
CA LEU A 127 3.92 0.41 14.27
C LEU A 127 5.03 0.29 13.22
N ASP A 128 6.28 0.61 13.56
CA ASP A 128 7.44 0.42 12.67
C ASP A 128 7.56 -1.02 12.17
N ARG A 129 7.16 -2.02 12.96
CA ARG A 129 7.16 -3.44 12.56
C ARG A 129 6.26 -3.72 11.33
N ALA A 130 5.20 -2.95 11.16
CA ALA A 130 4.38 -3.05 9.95
C ALA A 130 5.05 -2.34 8.76
N PHE A 131 5.76 -1.25 8.99
CA PHE A 131 6.56 -0.59 7.95
C PHE A 131 7.75 -1.45 7.51
N ASP A 132 8.39 -2.20 8.41
CA ASP A 132 9.47 -3.14 8.07
C ASP A 132 9.05 -4.17 7.02
N VAL A 133 7.77 -4.56 7.00
CA VAL A 133 7.23 -5.45 5.95
C VAL A 133 7.25 -4.78 4.58
N PHE A 134 6.87 -3.51 4.52
CA PHE A 134 6.92 -2.73 3.27
C PHE A 134 8.36 -2.43 2.84
N ASP A 135 9.23 -2.14 3.80
CA ASP A 135 10.66 -1.93 3.51
C ASP A 135 11.30 -3.21 2.95
N GLY A 136 11.04 -4.38 3.57
CA GLY A 136 11.51 -5.66 3.05
C GLY A 136 10.96 -5.99 1.65
N PHE A 137 9.72 -5.56 1.34
CA PHE A 137 9.19 -5.65 -0.01
C PHE A 137 9.94 -4.72 -0.97
N ALA A 138 10.18 -3.46 -0.58
CA ALA A 138 10.91 -2.48 -1.38
C ALA A 138 12.36 -2.90 -1.66
N ASP A 139 13.04 -3.54 -0.68
CA ASP A 139 14.41 -4.04 -0.81
C ASP A 139 14.57 -5.13 -1.88
N CYS A 140 13.46 -5.75 -2.30
CA CYS A 140 13.47 -6.75 -3.37
C CYS A 140 13.53 -6.17 -4.77
N PHE A 141 13.51 -4.84 -4.93
CA PHE A 141 13.45 -4.16 -6.23
C PHE A 141 14.53 -3.08 -6.36
N GLU A 142 14.91 -2.78 -7.59
CA GLU A 142 15.95 -1.79 -7.91
C GLU A 142 15.38 -0.35 -7.84
N ASP A 143 16.15 0.57 -7.27
CA ASP A 143 15.86 2.02 -7.24
C ASP A 143 14.49 2.39 -6.65
N ILE A 144 14.04 1.72 -5.60
CA ILE A 144 12.83 2.11 -4.86
C ILE A 144 13.18 3.15 -3.79
N ARG A 145 12.58 4.34 -3.93
CA ARG A 145 12.70 5.44 -2.95
C ARG A 145 11.57 5.37 -1.93
N ARG A 146 11.92 5.40 -0.66
CA ARG A 146 10.97 5.46 0.48
C ARG A 146 10.70 6.91 0.82
N CYS A 147 9.59 7.47 0.30
CA CYS A 147 9.36 8.91 0.28
C CYS A 147 8.57 9.44 1.48
N GLY A 148 7.86 8.59 2.21
CA GLY A 148 7.14 9.04 3.40
C GLY A 148 6.37 7.94 4.13
N ARG A 149 6.07 8.23 5.43
CA ARG A 149 5.29 7.36 6.31
C ARG A 149 4.30 8.17 7.13
N VAL A 150 3.07 7.66 7.28
CA VAL A 150 2.06 8.23 8.20
C VAL A 150 1.67 7.19 9.24
N TYR A 151 1.72 7.59 10.51
CA TYR A 151 1.40 6.78 11.67
C TYR A 151 0.01 7.15 12.19
N GLY A 152 -0.99 6.35 11.88
CA GLY A 152 -2.36 6.49 12.37
C GLY A 152 -2.60 5.68 13.65
N GLY A 153 -1.72 5.83 14.67
CA GLY A 153 -1.90 5.25 16.00
C GLY A 153 -3.04 5.91 16.75
N GLY A 154 -3.65 5.21 17.72
CA GLY A 154 -4.79 5.69 18.52
C GLY A 154 -6.15 5.54 17.82
N ALA A 155 -6.25 4.87 16.69
CA ALA A 155 -7.47 4.67 15.92
C ALA A 155 -8.04 3.25 16.14
N ASP A 156 -8.87 3.05 17.16
CA ASP A 156 -9.51 1.76 17.50
C ASP A 156 -10.79 1.53 16.72
N LYS A 157 -11.74 2.45 16.83
CA LYS A 157 -13.05 2.35 16.19
C LYS A 157 -13.02 2.94 14.78
N LYS A 158 -13.94 2.49 13.95
CA LYS A 158 -14.13 3.07 12.61
C LYS A 158 -14.40 4.57 12.70
N GLY A 159 -13.56 5.36 12.04
CA GLY A 159 -13.68 6.82 11.99
C GLY A 159 -12.85 7.57 13.03
N ASP A 160 -12.24 6.91 14.02
CA ASP A 160 -11.41 7.59 15.03
C ASP A 160 -10.27 8.40 14.39
N ILE A 161 -9.74 7.92 13.29
CA ILE A 161 -8.67 8.58 12.54
C ILE A 161 -9.02 10.01 12.11
N LEU A 162 -10.31 10.34 11.94
CA LEU A 162 -10.78 11.64 11.46
C LEU A 162 -10.39 12.80 12.40
N SER A 163 -10.19 12.51 13.68
CA SER A 163 -9.78 13.49 14.71
C SER A 163 -8.26 13.54 14.95
N LEU A 164 -7.50 12.68 14.28
CA LEU A 164 -6.06 12.55 14.50
C LEU A 164 -5.23 13.35 13.49
N PRO A 165 -4.04 13.84 13.88
CA PRO A 165 -3.14 14.57 12.99
C PRO A 165 -2.76 13.81 11.71
N ALA A 166 -2.78 12.48 11.77
CA ALA A 166 -2.48 11.59 10.64
C ALA A 166 -3.31 11.90 9.38
N MET A 167 -4.52 12.47 9.53
CA MET A 167 -5.36 12.88 8.38
C MET A 167 -4.70 14.01 7.59
N ASP A 168 -4.21 15.05 8.29
CA ASP A 168 -3.50 16.15 7.64
C ASP A 168 -2.13 15.68 7.13
N GLU A 169 -1.40 14.89 7.91
CA GLU A 169 -0.12 14.29 7.48
C GLU A 169 -0.28 13.52 6.16
N ALA A 170 -1.33 12.70 6.02
CA ALA A 170 -1.61 11.96 4.78
C ALA A 170 -1.92 12.89 3.60
N TYR A 171 -2.70 13.95 3.82
CA TYR A 171 -2.99 14.95 2.81
C TYR A 171 -1.73 15.70 2.37
N GLN A 172 -0.91 16.20 3.31
CA GLN A 172 0.34 16.90 3.01
C GLN A 172 1.34 15.97 2.30
N MET A 173 1.38 14.70 2.70
CA MET A 173 2.21 13.71 2.03
C MET A 173 1.77 13.51 0.57
N GLY A 174 0.47 13.49 0.30
CA GLY A 174 -0.07 13.45 -1.08
C GLY A 174 0.31 14.69 -1.90
N LEU A 175 0.18 15.90 -1.31
CA LEU A 175 0.61 17.16 -1.94
C LEU A 175 2.12 17.20 -2.25
N SER A 176 2.93 16.48 -1.48
CA SER A 176 4.40 16.47 -1.62
C SER A 176 4.92 15.55 -2.73
N VAL A 177 4.07 14.77 -3.37
CA VAL A 177 4.43 13.89 -4.50
C VAL A 177 4.99 14.77 -5.64
N LYS A 178 6.19 14.37 -6.16
CA LYS A 178 6.93 15.15 -7.18
C LYS A 178 7.13 14.34 -8.45
#